data_a6f525561d85d48dbfdc4ea64dfe96dc
#
_entry.id   a6f525561d85d48dbfdc4ea64dfe96dc
#
_cell.length_a   1.000
_cell.length_b   1.000
_cell.length_c   1.000
_cell.angle_alpha   90.00
_cell.angle_beta   90.00
_cell.angle_gamma   90.00
#
_symmetry.space_group_name_H-M   'P 1'
#
loop_
_entity.id
_entity.type
_entity.pdbx_description
1 polymer ?
#
loop_
_entity_poly.entity_id
_entity_poly.type
_entity_poly.pdbx_seq_one_letter_code
_entity_poly.pdbx_strand_id
1 'polypeptide(L)'
;MSDANLLDRYQDYRTRQFAKRERTYAHSLPKWRTRSRRRLLVKALGVTFVFMFAVSLMCAFGIEWAPLLWLPACGLFFPMWLMLQIVSGRQGDAPDAALDEYELAQRNSARSIGLTITQNLMLVPIFYLIFGSVITGGTDTDMAYAGGLMALTVLLVGGCSPAMILGWSRPDDE
;
A
#
# COMPACT_ATOMS: atom_id res chain seq x y z
N MET A 1 2.17 11.25 -33.90
CA MET A 1 3.26 12.07 -33.33
C MET A 1 2.90 12.78 -32.02
N SER A 2 1.63 12.90 -31.61
CA SER A 2 1.25 13.61 -30.37
C SER A 2 1.39 12.78 -29.08
N ASP A 3 1.19 11.47 -29.13
CA ASP A 3 1.11 10.63 -27.93
C ASP A 3 2.48 10.36 -27.28
N ALA A 4 3.53 10.16 -28.09
CA ALA A 4 4.90 10.05 -27.58
C ALA A 4 5.32 11.32 -26.81
N ASN A 5 4.91 12.49 -27.30
CA ASN A 5 5.24 13.78 -26.68
C ASN A 5 4.53 14.00 -25.32
N LEU A 6 3.35 13.44 -25.10
CA LEU A 6 2.62 13.54 -23.82
C LEU A 6 3.22 12.61 -22.76
N LEU A 7 3.57 11.38 -23.15
CA LEU A 7 4.21 10.42 -22.25
C LEU A 7 5.60 10.91 -21.83
N ASP A 8 6.41 11.42 -22.76
CA ASP A 8 7.73 11.98 -22.47
C ASP A 8 7.63 13.17 -21.51
N ARG A 9 6.72 14.12 -21.77
CA ARG A 9 6.48 15.28 -20.89
C ARG A 9 6.02 14.85 -19.49
N TYR A 10 5.19 13.81 -19.39
CA TYR A 10 4.75 13.27 -18.11
C TYR A 10 5.91 12.60 -17.35
N GLN A 11 6.76 11.84 -18.04
CA GLN A 11 7.96 11.22 -17.45
C GLN A 11 8.96 12.27 -16.95
N ASP A 12 9.22 13.31 -17.73
CA ASP A 12 10.06 14.44 -17.34
C ASP A 12 9.51 15.17 -16.11
N TYR A 13 8.20 15.40 -16.08
CA TYR A 13 7.55 16.01 -14.91
C TYR A 13 7.72 15.13 -13.67
N ARG A 14 7.49 13.81 -13.79
CA ARG A 14 7.69 12.85 -12.68
C ARG A 14 9.12 12.86 -12.18
N THR A 15 10.11 12.86 -13.07
CA THR A 15 11.53 12.87 -12.75
C THR A 15 11.92 14.14 -11.97
N ARG A 16 11.46 15.30 -12.42
CA ARG A 16 11.70 16.58 -11.72
C ARG A 16 11.04 16.62 -10.34
N GLN A 17 9.81 16.14 -10.22
CA GLN A 17 9.10 16.08 -8.95
C GLN A 17 9.76 15.09 -7.97
N PHE A 18 10.22 13.94 -8.47
CA PHE A 18 10.95 12.96 -7.68
C PHE A 18 12.25 13.57 -7.13
N ALA A 19 13.10 14.14 -7.98
CA ALA A 19 14.35 14.75 -7.57
C ALA A 19 14.15 15.89 -6.55
N LYS A 20 13.09 16.72 -6.70
CA LYS A 20 12.75 17.77 -5.73
C LYS A 20 12.38 17.17 -4.37
N ARG A 21 11.53 16.14 -4.36
CA ARG A 21 11.09 15.47 -3.12
C ARG A 21 12.24 14.71 -2.45
N GLU A 22 13.09 14.04 -3.23
CA GLU A 22 14.25 13.35 -2.73
C GLU A 22 15.19 14.30 -1.97
N ARG A 23 15.52 15.46 -2.53
CA ARG A 23 16.32 16.49 -1.85
C ARG A 23 15.68 16.97 -0.54
N THR A 24 14.34 17.13 -0.53
CA THR A 24 13.62 17.59 0.67
C THR A 24 13.65 16.53 1.78
N TYR A 25 13.56 15.24 1.43
CA TYR A 25 13.45 14.15 2.40
C TYR A 25 14.77 13.38 2.61
N ALA A 26 15.84 13.69 1.86
CA ALA A 26 17.14 13.01 1.96
C ALA A 26 17.69 12.99 3.40
N HIS A 27 17.50 14.07 4.15
CA HIS A 27 17.96 14.20 5.53
C HIS A 27 16.86 13.94 6.58
N SER A 28 15.64 13.55 6.14
CA SER A 28 14.53 13.26 7.05
C SER A 28 14.67 11.86 7.65
N LEU A 29 14.42 11.76 8.95
CA LEU A 29 14.36 10.50 9.70
C LEU A 29 15.66 9.62 9.63
N PRO A 30 16.88 10.17 9.83
CA PRO A 30 18.12 9.39 9.72
C PRO A 30 18.13 8.20 10.70
N LYS A 31 17.55 8.38 11.89
CA LYS A 31 17.45 7.33 12.92
C LYS A 31 16.56 6.14 12.51
N TRP A 32 15.66 6.30 11.53
CA TRP A 32 14.73 5.26 11.08
C TRP A 32 15.20 4.50 9.85
N ARG A 33 16.36 4.84 9.28
CA ARG A 33 16.93 4.18 8.10
C ARG A 33 17.59 2.84 8.38
N THR A 34 17.75 2.46 9.66
CA THR A 34 18.31 1.16 10.04
C THR A 34 17.38 0.01 9.65
N ARG A 35 17.93 -1.11 9.21
CA ARG A 35 17.21 -2.32 8.79
C ARG A 35 16.20 -2.79 9.84
N SER A 36 16.60 -2.74 11.12
CA SER A 36 15.74 -3.14 12.23
C SER A 36 14.46 -2.30 12.31
N ARG A 37 14.58 -0.97 12.18
CA ARG A 37 13.44 -0.05 12.26
C ARG A 37 12.57 -0.09 11.00
N ARG A 38 13.16 -0.25 9.81
CA ARG A 38 12.40 -0.48 8.57
C ARG A 38 11.55 -1.74 8.69
N ARG A 39 12.12 -2.85 9.18
CA ARG A 39 11.38 -4.09 9.42
C ARG A 39 10.30 -3.94 10.48
N LEU A 40 10.53 -3.13 11.52
CA LEU A 40 9.53 -2.82 12.51
C LEU A 40 8.32 -2.08 11.87
N LEU A 41 8.58 -1.07 11.02
CA LEU A 41 7.53 -0.37 10.28
C LEU A 41 6.73 -1.30 9.37
N VAL A 42 7.40 -2.20 8.65
CA VAL A 42 6.72 -3.18 7.80
C VAL A 42 5.85 -4.12 8.63
N LYS A 43 6.34 -4.61 9.77
CA LYS A 43 5.54 -5.44 10.68
C LYS A 43 4.35 -4.68 11.26
N ALA A 44 4.57 -3.44 11.73
CA ALA A 44 3.51 -2.60 12.29
C ALA A 44 2.42 -2.31 11.25
N LEU A 45 2.81 -2.02 9.99
CA LEU A 45 1.88 -1.83 8.89
C LEU A 45 1.10 -3.11 8.57
N GLY A 46 1.77 -4.27 8.58
CA GLY A 46 1.11 -5.57 8.42
C GLY A 46 0.07 -5.84 9.52
N VAL A 47 0.41 -5.57 10.78
CA VAL A 47 -0.55 -5.68 11.90
C VAL A 47 -1.73 -4.72 11.72
N THR A 48 -1.49 -3.50 11.24
CA THR A 48 -2.56 -2.54 10.95
C THR A 48 -3.51 -3.06 9.87
N PHE A 49 -3.01 -3.69 8.82
CA PHE A 49 -3.86 -4.29 7.78
C PHE A 49 -4.68 -5.46 8.30
N VAL A 50 -4.09 -6.33 9.14
CA VAL A 50 -4.84 -7.42 9.80
C VAL A 50 -5.94 -6.83 10.68
N PHE A 51 -5.66 -5.76 11.43
CA PHE A 51 -6.64 -5.07 12.24
C PHE A 51 -7.77 -4.47 11.38
N MET A 52 -7.43 -3.76 10.29
CA MET A 52 -8.44 -3.21 9.36
C MET A 52 -9.33 -4.29 8.76
N PHE A 53 -8.76 -5.43 8.38
CA PHE A 53 -9.51 -6.56 7.87
C PHE A 53 -10.43 -7.19 8.95
N ALA A 54 -9.92 -7.33 10.18
CA ALA A 54 -10.73 -7.80 11.31
C ALA A 54 -11.91 -6.87 11.61
N VAL A 55 -11.71 -5.55 11.55
CA VAL A 55 -12.80 -4.57 11.68
C VAL A 55 -13.83 -4.72 10.56
N SER A 56 -13.39 -4.99 9.33
CA SER A 56 -14.31 -5.26 8.21
C SER A 56 -15.14 -6.51 8.45
N LEU A 57 -14.56 -7.57 9.05
CA LEU A 57 -15.31 -8.75 9.47
C LEU A 57 -16.31 -8.43 10.60
N MET A 58 -15.93 -7.62 11.58
CA MET A 58 -16.86 -7.19 12.63
C MET A 58 -18.08 -6.46 12.06
N CYS A 59 -17.88 -5.60 11.05
CA CYS A 59 -18.99 -4.97 10.32
C CYS A 59 -19.88 -5.99 9.62
N ALA A 60 -19.29 -7.07 9.06
CA ALA A 60 -20.06 -8.16 8.43
C ALA A 60 -20.97 -8.93 9.41
N PHE A 61 -20.62 -8.92 10.71
CA PHE A 61 -21.45 -9.49 11.78
C PHE A 61 -22.44 -8.48 12.39
N GLY A 62 -22.65 -7.32 11.76
CA GLY A 62 -23.62 -6.31 12.20
C GLY A 62 -23.23 -5.58 13.49
N ILE A 63 -21.93 -5.50 13.84
CA ILE A 63 -21.50 -4.79 15.04
C ILE A 63 -21.51 -3.28 14.75
N GLU A 64 -22.52 -2.56 15.23
CA GLU A 64 -22.79 -1.16 14.91
C GLU A 64 -21.63 -0.17 15.20
N TRP A 65 -20.83 -0.41 16.23
CA TRP A 65 -19.69 0.46 16.58
C TRP A 65 -18.39 0.11 15.84
N ALA A 66 -18.33 -1.04 15.15
CA ALA A 66 -17.12 -1.48 14.45
C ALA A 66 -16.59 -0.45 13.43
N PRO A 67 -17.42 0.26 12.64
CA PRO A 67 -16.94 1.29 11.71
C PRO A 67 -16.09 2.37 12.36
N LEU A 68 -16.34 2.72 13.64
CA LEU A 68 -15.57 3.73 14.35
C LEU A 68 -14.10 3.34 14.54
N LEU A 69 -13.80 2.04 14.58
CA LEU A 69 -12.41 1.54 14.68
C LEU A 69 -11.56 1.82 13.42
N TRP A 70 -12.20 2.16 12.31
CA TRP A 70 -11.48 2.59 11.10
C TRP A 70 -10.77 3.92 11.30
N LEU A 71 -11.29 4.84 12.12
CA LEU A 71 -10.66 6.13 12.39
C LEU A 71 -9.27 5.98 13.01
N PRO A 72 -9.09 5.26 14.15
CA PRO A 72 -7.75 5.00 14.69
C PRO A 72 -6.88 4.15 13.76
N ALA A 73 -7.46 3.20 13.01
CA ALA A 73 -6.71 2.42 12.03
C ALA A 73 -6.10 3.30 10.92
N CYS A 74 -6.87 4.22 10.36
CA CYS A 74 -6.39 5.22 9.40
C CYS A 74 -5.35 6.15 10.03
N GLY A 75 -5.59 6.60 11.26
CA GLY A 75 -4.67 7.46 12.02
C GLY A 75 -3.30 6.82 12.23
N LEU A 76 -3.24 5.50 12.39
CA LEU A 76 -1.99 4.72 12.46
C LEU A 76 -1.40 4.44 11.07
N PHE A 77 -2.24 4.08 10.11
CA PHE A 77 -1.82 3.72 8.75
C PHE A 77 -1.05 4.84 8.06
N PHE A 78 -1.62 6.05 7.99
CA PHE A 78 -1.03 7.14 7.22
C PHE A 78 0.38 7.54 7.67
N PRO A 79 0.66 7.78 8.98
CA PRO A 79 2.01 8.08 9.43
C PRO A 79 2.99 6.95 9.15
N MET A 80 2.62 5.70 9.44
CA MET A 80 3.49 4.55 9.21
C MET A 80 3.82 4.36 7.73
N TRP A 81 2.82 4.52 6.85
CA TRP A 81 3.01 4.45 5.41
C TRP A 81 3.92 5.58 4.90
N LEU A 82 3.70 6.82 5.33
CA LEU A 82 4.56 7.94 4.97
C LEU A 82 6.01 7.74 5.46
N MET A 83 6.18 7.28 6.69
CA MET A 83 7.50 6.97 7.24
C MET A 83 8.19 5.87 6.42
N LEU A 84 7.47 4.79 6.09
CA LEU A 84 8.01 3.70 5.27
C LEU A 84 8.43 4.21 3.89
N GLN A 85 7.62 5.03 3.23
CA GLN A 85 7.94 5.64 1.93
C GLN A 85 9.21 6.50 2.00
N ILE A 86 9.38 7.32 3.04
CA ILE A 86 10.56 8.17 3.23
C ILE A 86 11.81 7.31 3.47
N VAL A 87 11.71 6.33 4.36
CA VAL A 87 12.84 5.50 4.81
C VAL A 87 13.28 4.48 3.75
N SER A 88 12.36 4.02 2.88
CA SER A 88 12.67 3.14 1.74
C SER A 88 13.24 3.90 0.53
N GLY A 89 13.50 5.21 0.64
CA GLY A 89 14.04 6.03 -0.46
C GLY A 89 13.08 6.21 -1.63
N ARG A 90 11.78 5.92 -1.44
CA ARG A 90 10.73 6.03 -2.47
C ARG A 90 11.03 5.27 -3.77
N GLN A 91 11.87 4.24 -3.71
CA GLN A 91 12.21 3.41 -4.89
C GLN A 91 10.97 2.87 -5.60
N GLY A 92 9.90 2.59 -4.84
CA GLY A 92 8.62 2.15 -5.42
C GLY A 92 8.01 3.12 -6.44
N ASP A 93 8.20 4.43 -6.25
CA ASP A 93 7.64 5.49 -7.08
C ASP A 93 8.68 6.19 -7.98
N ALA A 94 9.96 5.79 -7.86
CA ALA A 94 11.04 6.39 -8.64
C ALA A 94 10.82 6.20 -10.15
N PRO A 95 11.10 7.22 -10.99
CA PRO A 95 11.11 7.06 -12.44
C PRO A 95 12.28 6.17 -12.87
N ASP A 96 12.14 5.48 -14.00
CA ASP A 96 13.13 4.51 -14.50
C ASP A 96 14.51 5.13 -14.69
N ALA A 97 14.55 6.39 -15.15
CA ALA A 97 15.79 7.14 -15.36
C ALA A 97 16.57 7.50 -14.07
N ALA A 98 15.97 7.31 -12.90
CA ALA A 98 16.59 7.61 -11.60
C ALA A 98 17.13 6.36 -10.87
N LEU A 99 16.95 5.17 -11.43
CA LEU A 99 17.34 3.90 -10.85
C LEU A 99 18.40 3.22 -11.73
N ASP A 100 19.30 2.46 -11.10
CA ASP A 100 20.17 1.54 -11.82
C ASP A 100 19.41 0.28 -12.29
N GLU A 101 20.04 -0.56 -13.10
CA GLU A 101 19.42 -1.78 -13.65
C GLU A 101 18.98 -2.76 -12.55
N TYR A 102 19.76 -2.87 -11.48
CA TYR A 102 19.46 -3.75 -10.36
C TYR A 102 18.28 -3.24 -9.56
N GLU A 103 18.26 -1.96 -9.22
CA GLU A 103 17.16 -1.30 -8.51
C GLU A 103 15.86 -1.34 -9.32
N LEU A 104 15.97 -1.16 -10.66
CA LEU A 104 14.85 -1.27 -11.58
C LEU A 104 14.24 -2.69 -11.57
N ALA A 105 15.08 -3.71 -11.67
CA ALA A 105 14.65 -5.11 -11.63
C ALA A 105 14.01 -5.45 -10.28
N GLN A 106 14.60 -5.01 -9.18
CA GLN A 106 14.07 -5.23 -7.82
C GLN A 106 12.70 -4.55 -7.63
N ARG A 107 12.56 -3.31 -8.08
CA ARG A 107 11.28 -2.58 -8.04
C ARG A 107 10.20 -3.27 -8.88
N ASN A 108 10.55 -3.68 -10.10
CA ASN A 108 9.59 -4.34 -10.98
C ASN A 108 9.14 -5.69 -10.42
N SER A 109 10.06 -6.45 -9.83
CA SER A 109 9.74 -7.69 -9.10
C SER A 109 8.81 -7.41 -7.92
N ALA A 110 9.11 -6.41 -7.10
CA ALA A 110 8.26 -6.03 -5.96
C ALA A 110 6.85 -5.61 -6.40
N ARG A 111 6.73 -4.86 -7.51
CA ARG A 111 5.43 -4.48 -8.10
C ARG A 111 4.66 -5.68 -8.62
N SER A 112 5.32 -6.61 -9.31
CA SER A 112 4.72 -7.85 -9.80
C SER A 112 4.17 -8.70 -8.66
N ILE A 113 4.96 -8.89 -7.61
CA ILE A 113 4.54 -9.61 -6.39
C ILE A 113 3.35 -8.88 -5.74
N GLY A 114 3.42 -7.55 -5.59
CA GLY A 114 2.33 -6.75 -5.04
C GLY A 114 1.03 -6.88 -5.82
N LEU A 115 1.10 -6.87 -7.16
CA LEU A 115 -0.05 -7.08 -8.03
C LEU A 115 -0.64 -8.48 -7.84
N THR A 116 0.18 -9.52 -7.83
CA THR A 116 -0.25 -10.90 -7.59
C THR A 116 -0.93 -11.07 -6.23
N ILE A 117 -0.35 -10.49 -5.17
CA ILE A 117 -0.97 -10.48 -3.83
C ILE A 117 -2.34 -9.81 -3.87
N THR A 118 -2.42 -8.63 -4.50
CA THR A 118 -3.68 -7.88 -4.62
C THR A 118 -4.74 -8.69 -5.34
N GLN A 119 -4.41 -9.28 -6.50
CA GLN A 119 -5.36 -10.06 -7.29
C GLN A 119 -5.89 -11.26 -6.52
N ASN A 120 -5.01 -12.02 -5.87
CA ASN A 120 -5.42 -13.20 -5.09
C ASN A 120 -6.25 -12.81 -3.85
N LEU A 121 -5.84 -11.80 -3.09
CA LEU A 121 -6.59 -11.36 -1.92
C LEU A 121 -7.92 -10.72 -2.27
N MET A 122 -8.04 -10.06 -3.44
CA MET A 122 -9.28 -9.43 -3.89
C MET A 122 -10.40 -10.45 -4.15
N LEU A 123 -10.06 -11.71 -4.41
CA LEU A 123 -11.06 -12.78 -4.53
C LEU A 123 -11.89 -12.93 -3.25
N VAL A 124 -11.31 -12.68 -2.07
CA VAL A 124 -12.02 -12.81 -0.79
C VAL A 124 -13.22 -11.87 -0.70
N PRO A 125 -13.08 -10.53 -0.80
CA PRO A 125 -14.23 -9.62 -0.77
C PRO A 125 -15.17 -9.82 -1.96
N ILE A 126 -14.67 -10.19 -3.14
CA ILE A 126 -15.50 -10.46 -4.30
C ILE A 126 -16.43 -11.64 -4.04
N PHE A 127 -15.90 -12.79 -3.61
CA PHE A 127 -16.73 -13.95 -3.29
C PHE A 127 -17.66 -13.68 -2.11
N TYR A 128 -17.20 -12.96 -1.08
CA TYR A 128 -18.05 -12.55 0.02
C TYR A 128 -19.27 -11.76 -0.46
N LEU A 129 -19.07 -10.77 -1.35
CA LEU A 129 -20.15 -9.96 -1.90
C LEU A 129 -21.09 -10.76 -2.82
N ILE A 130 -20.53 -11.62 -3.69
CA ILE A 130 -21.34 -12.43 -4.63
C ILE A 130 -22.21 -13.40 -3.85
N PHE A 131 -21.61 -14.24 -2.99
CA PHE A 131 -22.37 -15.25 -2.25
C PHE A 131 -23.30 -14.62 -1.21
N GLY A 132 -22.83 -13.57 -0.52
CA GLY A 132 -23.65 -12.83 0.43
C GLY A 132 -24.88 -12.21 -0.24
N SER A 133 -24.73 -11.59 -1.41
CA SER A 133 -25.86 -11.02 -2.17
C SER A 133 -26.89 -12.07 -2.56
N VAL A 134 -26.46 -13.27 -2.95
CA VAL A 134 -27.38 -14.39 -3.28
C VAL A 134 -28.13 -14.85 -2.03
N ILE A 135 -27.46 -14.97 -0.88
CA ILE A 135 -28.06 -15.45 0.37
C ILE A 135 -29.04 -14.43 0.96
N THR A 136 -28.68 -13.13 0.93
CA THR A 136 -29.49 -12.05 1.53
C THR A 136 -30.49 -11.42 0.57
N GLY A 137 -30.53 -11.88 -0.68
CA GLY A 137 -31.38 -11.27 -1.73
C GLY A 137 -30.97 -9.84 -2.07
N GLY A 138 -29.73 -9.43 -1.75
CA GLY A 138 -29.20 -8.12 -2.07
C GLY A 138 -29.70 -6.96 -1.19
N THR A 139 -30.39 -7.26 -0.08
CA THR A 139 -31.01 -6.25 0.80
C THR A 139 -30.16 -5.87 2.02
N ASP A 140 -29.07 -6.59 2.27
CA ASP A 140 -28.20 -6.39 3.43
C ASP A 140 -27.17 -5.29 3.17
N THR A 141 -27.39 -4.12 3.78
CA THR A 141 -26.50 -2.96 3.68
C THR A 141 -25.19 -3.16 4.44
N ASP A 142 -25.21 -3.89 5.56
CA ASP A 142 -24.03 -4.16 6.38
C ASP A 142 -23.05 -5.07 5.64
N MET A 143 -23.59 -6.04 4.91
CA MET A 143 -22.80 -6.89 4.02
C MET A 143 -22.10 -6.07 2.91
N ALA A 144 -22.82 -5.16 2.26
CA ALA A 144 -22.25 -4.33 1.20
C ALA A 144 -21.15 -3.41 1.76
N TYR A 145 -21.38 -2.80 2.92
CA TYR A 145 -20.41 -1.96 3.61
C TYR A 145 -19.15 -2.74 4.02
N ALA A 146 -19.34 -3.89 4.68
CA ALA A 146 -18.23 -4.75 5.10
C ALA A 146 -17.37 -5.24 3.91
N GLY A 147 -18.02 -5.66 2.82
CA GLY A 147 -17.34 -6.05 1.59
C GLY A 147 -16.53 -4.93 0.96
N GLY A 148 -17.06 -3.70 0.98
CA GLY A 148 -16.35 -2.50 0.56
C GLY A 148 -15.10 -2.22 1.41
N LEU A 149 -15.20 -2.34 2.74
CA LEU A 149 -14.07 -2.19 3.65
C LEU A 149 -13.00 -3.28 3.47
N MET A 150 -13.42 -4.53 3.24
CA MET A 150 -12.49 -5.62 2.90
C MET A 150 -11.74 -5.32 1.60
N ALA A 151 -12.46 -4.91 0.55
CA ALA A 151 -11.86 -4.57 -0.74
C ALA A 151 -10.88 -3.39 -0.60
N LEU A 152 -11.26 -2.35 0.16
CA LEU A 152 -10.37 -1.21 0.43
C LEU A 152 -9.11 -1.65 1.16
N THR A 153 -9.23 -2.51 2.19
CA THR A 153 -8.07 -3.05 2.91
C THR A 153 -7.12 -3.79 1.96
N VAL A 154 -7.65 -4.65 1.10
CA VAL A 154 -6.86 -5.40 0.11
C VAL A 154 -6.14 -4.47 -0.88
N LEU A 155 -6.82 -3.42 -1.35
CA LEU A 155 -6.20 -2.42 -2.22
C LEU A 155 -5.05 -1.68 -1.52
N LEU A 156 -5.21 -1.34 -0.22
CA LEU A 156 -4.14 -0.73 0.57
C LEU A 156 -2.96 -1.68 0.76
N VAL A 157 -3.21 -2.97 1.05
CA VAL A 157 -2.16 -4.00 1.12
C VAL A 157 -1.40 -4.07 -0.19
N GLY A 158 -2.10 -4.15 -1.32
CA GLY A 158 -1.50 -4.21 -2.64
C GLY A 158 -0.68 -2.98 -3.00
N GLY A 159 -1.23 -1.78 -2.74
CA GLY A 159 -0.55 -0.52 -3.00
C GLY A 159 0.69 -0.30 -2.12
N CYS A 160 0.71 -0.84 -0.89
CA CYS A 160 1.83 -0.72 0.02
C CYS A 160 2.87 -1.84 -0.12
N SER A 161 2.50 -3.01 -0.69
CA SER A 161 3.37 -4.17 -0.76
C SER A 161 4.70 -3.92 -1.47
N PRO A 162 4.83 -3.16 -2.57
CA PRO A 162 6.14 -2.87 -3.16
C PRO A 162 7.06 -2.13 -2.19
N ALA A 163 6.55 -1.12 -1.49
CA ALA A 163 7.33 -0.37 -0.50
C ALA A 163 7.71 -1.23 0.72
N MET A 164 6.83 -2.15 1.14
CA MET A 164 7.10 -3.10 2.23
C MET A 164 8.18 -4.11 1.83
N ILE A 165 8.14 -4.66 0.61
CA ILE A 165 9.14 -5.59 0.09
C ILE A 165 10.51 -4.91 -0.03
N LEU A 166 10.55 -3.74 -0.65
CA LEU A 166 11.78 -2.95 -0.80
C LEU A 166 12.35 -2.51 0.55
N GLY A 167 11.49 -2.04 1.46
CA GLY A 167 11.90 -1.65 2.81
C GLY A 167 12.42 -2.82 3.65
N TRP A 168 11.93 -4.04 3.42
CA TRP A 168 12.38 -5.25 4.11
C TRP A 168 13.73 -5.76 3.60
N SER A 169 13.94 -5.73 2.28
CA SER A 169 15.09 -6.32 1.61
C SER A 169 16.32 -5.41 1.56
N ARG A 170 16.14 -4.07 1.65
CA ARG A 170 17.23 -3.11 1.56
C ARG A 170 18.26 -3.32 2.67
N PRO A 171 19.57 -3.44 2.35
CA PRO A 171 20.66 -3.48 3.35
C PRO A 171 20.76 -2.16 4.13
N ASP A 172 21.53 -2.15 5.21
CA ASP A 172 21.87 -0.90 5.91
C ASP A 172 22.79 -0.07 5.02
N ASP A 173 22.56 1.24 4.99
CA ASP A 173 23.51 2.18 4.39
C ASP A 173 24.76 2.19 5.30
N GLU A 174 25.92 1.76 4.79
CA GLU A 174 27.21 1.78 5.47
C GLU A 174 27.70 3.22 5.71
#